data_0ee8598383a89edadf8d115ee9a9a947
#
_entry.id   0ee8598383a89edadf8d115ee9a9a947
#
_cell.length_a   1.000
_cell.length_b   1.000
_cell.length_c   1.000
_cell.angle_alpha   90.00
_cell.angle_beta   90.00
_cell.angle_gamma   90.00
#
_symmetry.space_group_name_H-M   'P 1'
#
loop_
_entity.id
_entity.type
_entity.pdbx_description
1 polymer ?
#
loop_
_entity_poly.entity_id
_entity_poly.type
_entity_poly.pdbx_seq_one_letter_code
_entity_poly.pdbx_strand_id
1 'polypeptide(L)'
;MSNALDVKAITKKFFAAYDAHDVEGMLALCADGAQGRYLPYGKNSAMPIRGGLEKIWRGFPQAVPDFGVEIVELIEGEDNAVTVQALLGGTMPADVPGVVNKGEIDRIAHAYIIRYNADGKITRLDCYWDNTAITAIKASAL
;
A
#
# COMPACT_ATOMS: atom_id res chain seq x y z
N MET A 1 13.20 -25.76 18.96
CA MET A 1 13.60 -24.72 17.99
C MET A 1 12.43 -23.82 17.73
N SER A 2 12.58 -22.55 17.98
CA SER A 2 11.58 -21.58 17.58
C SER A 2 11.71 -21.36 16.07
N ASN A 3 10.62 -21.52 15.35
CA ASN A 3 10.60 -21.11 13.97
C ASN A 3 10.51 -19.58 13.93
N ALA A 4 11.54 -18.96 13.42
CA ALA A 4 11.48 -17.53 13.17
C ALA A 4 10.38 -17.27 12.12
N LEU A 5 9.62 -16.18 12.30
CA LEU A 5 8.66 -15.75 11.30
C LEU A 5 9.39 -15.35 10.02
N ASP A 6 8.88 -15.79 8.89
CA ASP A 6 9.36 -15.33 7.60
C ASP A 6 8.53 -14.12 7.17
N VAL A 7 8.82 -12.98 7.78
CA VAL A 7 8.07 -11.74 7.53
C VAL A 7 8.24 -11.24 6.09
N LYS A 8 9.36 -11.58 5.44
CA LYS A 8 9.52 -11.24 4.01
C LYS A 8 8.54 -12.02 3.15
N ALA A 9 8.39 -13.32 3.42
CA ALA A 9 7.44 -14.15 2.66
C ALA A 9 6.00 -13.68 2.87
N ILE A 10 5.62 -13.33 4.09
CA ILE A 10 4.29 -12.80 4.40
C ILE A 10 4.08 -11.47 3.67
N THR A 11 5.07 -10.60 3.68
CA THR A 11 5.02 -9.31 2.99
C THR A 11 4.83 -9.49 1.48
N LYS A 12 5.56 -10.43 0.87
CA LYS A 12 5.39 -10.73 -0.55
C LYS A 12 3.97 -11.21 -0.87
N LYS A 13 3.39 -12.04 -0.01
CA LYS A 13 1.99 -12.49 -0.17
C LYS A 13 1.02 -11.30 -0.10
N PHE A 14 1.25 -10.38 0.83
CA PHE A 14 0.41 -9.20 0.98
C PHE A 14 0.40 -8.36 -0.30
N PHE A 15 1.57 -8.06 -0.84
CA PHE A 15 1.67 -7.24 -2.06
C PHE A 15 1.23 -8.01 -3.31
N ALA A 16 1.41 -9.32 -3.36
CA ALA A 16 0.87 -10.13 -4.45
C ALA A 16 -0.67 -10.11 -4.46
N ALA A 17 -1.29 -10.17 -3.29
CA ALA A 17 -2.74 -10.03 -3.16
C ALA A 17 -3.20 -8.64 -3.61
N TYR A 18 -2.45 -7.60 -3.23
CA TYR A 18 -2.75 -6.24 -3.64
C TYR A 18 -2.68 -6.08 -5.16
N ASP A 19 -1.63 -6.58 -5.77
CA ASP A 19 -1.45 -6.55 -7.23
C ASP A 19 -2.56 -7.33 -7.97
N ALA A 20 -3.03 -8.42 -7.36
CA ALA A 20 -4.13 -9.23 -7.89
C ALA A 20 -5.52 -8.65 -7.58
N HIS A 21 -5.60 -7.50 -6.91
CA HIS A 21 -6.86 -6.88 -6.46
C HIS A 21 -7.63 -7.77 -5.48
N ASP A 22 -6.92 -8.64 -4.76
CA ASP A 22 -7.49 -9.57 -3.78
C ASP A 22 -7.46 -8.95 -2.39
N VAL A 23 -8.41 -8.06 -2.11
CA VAL A 23 -8.47 -7.35 -0.82
C VAL A 23 -8.72 -8.32 0.33
N GLU A 24 -9.53 -9.36 0.13
CA GLU A 24 -9.75 -10.38 1.16
C GLU A 24 -8.44 -11.09 1.53
N GLY A 25 -7.60 -11.38 0.54
CA GLY A 25 -6.27 -11.96 0.77
C GLY A 25 -5.36 -11.02 1.56
N MET A 26 -5.45 -9.72 1.32
CA MET A 26 -4.71 -8.71 2.09
C MET A 26 -5.18 -8.69 3.55
N LEU A 27 -6.50 -8.63 3.75
CA LEU A 27 -7.11 -8.57 5.09
C LEU A 27 -6.83 -9.84 5.90
N ALA A 28 -6.77 -10.99 5.26
CA ALA A 28 -6.45 -12.25 5.92
C ALA A 28 -5.06 -12.24 6.57
N LEU A 29 -4.16 -11.39 6.10
CA LEU A 29 -2.82 -11.24 6.65
C LEU A 29 -2.72 -10.17 7.75
N CYS A 30 -3.82 -9.48 8.05
CA CYS A 30 -3.87 -8.41 9.05
C CYS A 30 -4.55 -8.91 10.34
N ALA A 31 -4.00 -8.47 11.48
CA ALA A 31 -4.66 -8.69 12.77
C ALA A 31 -5.95 -7.88 12.84
N ASP A 32 -6.89 -8.31 13.69
CA ASP A 32 -8.21 -7.66 13.79
C ASP A 32 -8.13 -6.18 14.16
N GLY A 33 -7.25 -5.82 15.09
CA GLY A 33 -7.08 -4.44 15.54
C GLY A 33 -5.99 -3.66 14.79
N ALA A 34 -5.54 -4.15 13.64
CA ALA A 34 -4.45 -3.53 12.90
C ALA A 34 -4.78 -2.09 12.49
N GLN A 35 -3.78 -1.22 12.59
CA GLN A 35 -3.88 0.19 12.24
C GLN A 35 -2.97 0.51 11.06
N GLY A 36 -3.34 1.50 10.28
CA GLY A 36 -2.52 2.00 9.20
C GLY A 36 -2.53 3.51 9.12
N ARG A 37 -1.48 4.06 8.52
CA ARG A 37 -1.38 5.49 8.25
C ARG A 37 -0.87 5.70 6.83
N TYR A 38 -1.54 6.61 6.13
CA TYR A 38 -1.05 7.15 4.88
C TYR A 38 -0.50 8.55 5.18
N LEU A 39 0.81 8.62 5.40
CA LEU A 39 1.47 9.81 5.92
C LEU A 39 1.28 11.08 5.07
N PRO A 40 1.17 10.99 3.72
CA PRO A 40 0.88 12.18 2.91
C PRO A 40 -0.45 12.86 3.25
N TYR A 41 -1.38 12.16 3.91
CA TYR A 41 -2.64 12.75 4.36
C TYR A 41 -2.54 13.37 5.75
N GLY A 42 -1.33 13.39 6.33
CA GLY A 42 -1.05 14.06 7.58
C GLY A 42 -0.65 13.11 8.71
N LYS A 43 -0.03 13.67 9.73
CA LYS A 43 0.48 12.90 10.86
C LYS A 43 -0.63 12.20 11.68
N ASN A 44 -1.86 12.71 11.59
CA ASN A 44 -3.00 12.16 12.31
C ASN A 44 -3.89 11.30 11.41
N SER A 45 -3.32 10.72 10.35
CA SER A 45 -4.06 9.90 9.39
C SER A 45 -4.25 8.45 9.83
N ALA A 46 -3.93 8.10 11.07
CA ALA A 46 -4.10 6.74 11.57
C ALA A 46 -5.57 6.33 11.52
N MET A 47 -5.81 5.14 11.00
CA MET A 47 -7.15 4.55 10.89
C MET A 47 -7.07 3.04 11.00
N PRO A 48 -8.17 2.36 11.35
CA PRO A 48 -8.21 0.90 11.28
C PRO A 48 -7.93 0.43 9.86
N ILE A 49 -7.25 -0.70 9.71
CA ILE A 49 -7.11 -1.32 8.40
C ILE A 49 -8.47 -1.82 7.95
N ARG A 50 -9.16 -2.61 8.79
CA ARG A 50 -10.52 -3.08 8.48
C ARG A 50 -11.51 -1.93 8.62
N GLY A 51 -12.22 -1.65 7.54
CA GLY A 51 -13.19 -0.55 7.48
C GLY A 51 -12.58 0.82 7.24
N GLY A 52 -11.27 0.96 7.31
CA GLY A 52 -10.53 2.19 7.01
C GLY A 52 -9.76 2.07 5.69
N LEU A 53 -8.49 1.65 5.76
CA LEU A 53 -7.69 1.45 4.55
C LEU A 53 -8.34 0.46 3.57
N GLU A 54 -9.08 -0.50 4.09
CA GLU A 54 -9.84 -1.45 3.28
C GLU A 54 -10.68 -0.76 2.20
N LYS A 55 -11.33 0.35 2.53
CA LYS A 55 -12.16 1.10 1.57
C LYS A 55 -11.32 1.66 0.43
N ILE A 56 -10.13 2.12 0.74
CA ILE A 56 -9.18 2.63 -0.25
C ILE A 56 -8.71 1.49 -1.15
N TRP A 57 -8.33 0.36 -0.57
CA TRP A 57 -7.86 -0.81 -1.30
C TRP A 57 -8.92 -1.37 -2.25
N ARG A 58 -10.20 -1.34 -1.83
CA ARG A 58 -11.30 -1.77 -2.69
C ARG A 58 -11.61 -0.75 -3.79
N GLY A 59 -11.42 0.53 -3.50
CA GLY A 59 -11.70 1.61 -4.45
C GLY A 59 -10.69 1.73 -5.58
N PHE A 60 -9.41 1.47 -5.32
CA PHE A 60 -8.37 1.61 -6.33
C PHE A 60 -8.59 0.76 -7.58
N PRO A 61 -8.86 -0.55 -7.47
CA PRO A 61 -9.09 -1.36 -8.67
C PRO A 61 -10.35 -0.96 -9.45
N GLN A 62 -11.33 -0.36 -8.79
CA GLN A 62 -12.54 0.14 -9.45
C GLN A 62 -12.24 1.43 -10.22
N ALA A 63 -11.45 2.33 -9.62
CA ALA A 63 -11.06 3.58 -10.26
C ALA A 63 -9.96 3.39 -11.31
N VAL A 64 -9.06 2.44 -11.09
CA VAL A 64 -7.90 2.17 -11.94
C VAL A 64 -7.87 0.64 -12.20
N PRO A 65 -8.62 0.15 -13.21
CA PRO A 65 -8.76 -1.30 -13.42
C PRO A 65 -7.45 -2.05 -13.68
N ASP A 66 -6.44 -1.37 -14.25
CA ASP A 66 -5.11 -1.93 -14.48
C ASP A 66 -4.11 -1.58 -13.38
N PHE A 67 -4.61 -1.14 -12.19
CA PHE A 67 -3.76 -0.85 -11.05
C PHE A 67 -2.87 -2.03 -10.73
N GLY A 68 -1.57 -1.76 -10.60
CA GLY A 68 -0.56 -2.77 -10.29
C GLY A 68 0.41 -2.30 -9.23
N VAL A 69 1.00 -3.28 -8.55
CA VAL A 69 1.97 -3.08 -7.48
C VAL A 69 3.18 -3.94 -7.76
N GLU A 70 4.36 -3.32 -7.75
CA GLU A 70 5.62 -4.02 -7.93
C GLU A 70 6.54 -3.74 -6.74
N ILE A 71 7.04 -4.79 -6.10
CA ILE A 71 8.05 -4.66 -5.05
C ILE A 71 9.40 -4.41 -5.69
N VAL A 72 10.07 -3.34 -5.28
CA VAL A 72 11.44 -3.03 -5.71
C VAL A 72 12.44 -3.62 -4.72
N GLU A 73 12.19 -3.44 -3.42
CA GLU A 73 13.12 -3.88 -2.38
C GLU A 73 12.37 -4.18 -1.08
N LEU A 74 12.81 -5.23 -0.41
CA LEU A 74 12.34 -5.60 0.92
C LEU A 74 13.54 -5.61 1.88
N ILE A 75 13.39 -4.88 2.97
CA ILE A 75 14.42 -4.84 4.02
C ILE A 75 13.78 -5.29 5.32
N GLU A 76 14.28 -6.41 5.85
CA GLU A 76 13.86 -6.90 7.16
C GLU A 76 14.60 -6.12 8.25
N GLY A 77 13.85 -5.57 9.16
CA GLY A 77 14.37 -4.85 10.33
C GLY A 77 14.28 -5.67 11.61
N GLU A 78 14.42 -5.00 12.73
CA GLU A 78 14.26 -5.60 14.05
C GLU A 78 12.80 -5.77 14.42
N ASP A 79 12.52 -6.64 15.39
CA ASP A 79 11.18 -6.82 15.98
C ASP A 79 10.10 -7.15 14.95
N ASN A 80 10.44 -7.99 13.98
CA ASN A 80 9.51 -8.40 12.91
C ASN A 80 8.98 -7.22 12.10
N ALA A 81 9.79 -6.20 11.90
CA ALA A 81 9.42 -5.09 11.02
C ALA A 81 9.99 -5.33 9.61
N VAL A 82 9.27 -4.89 8.59
CA VAL A 82 9.73 -4.93 7.19
C VAL A 82 9.53 -3.57 6.58
N THR A 83 10.56 -3.07 5.91
CA THR A 83 10.45 -1.89 5.07
C THR A 83 10.37 -2.33 3.62
N VAL A 84 9.40 -1.80 2.88
CA VAL A 84 9.15 -2.15 1.49
C VAL A 84 9.23 -0.91 0.64
N GLN A 85 10.00 -0.97 -0.43
CA GLN A 85 9.92 0.01 -1.50
C GLN A 85 9.13 -0.63 -2.64
N ALA A 86 8.05 0.01 -3.06
CA ALA A 86 7.16 -0.49 -4.09
C ALA A 86 6.80 0.60 -5.09
N LEU A 87 6.45 0.18 -6.29
CA LEU A 87 5.94 1.07 -7.34
C LEU A 87 4.47 0.75 -7.56
N LEU A 88 3.63 1.77 -7.51
CA LEU A 88 2.19 1.65 -7.70
C LEU A 88 1.76 2.54 -8.86
N GLY A 89 0.90 2.02 -9.72
CA GLY A 89 0.40 2.81 -10.84
C GLY A 89 -0.64 2.09 -11.67
N GLY A 90 -1.12 2.78 -12.68
CA GLY A 90 -2.12 2.29 -13.61
C GLY A 90 -2.61 3.41 -14.51
N THR A 91 -3.69 3.18 -15.23
CA THR A 91 -4.28 4.15 -16.14
C THR A 91 -5.56 4.72 -15.57
N MET A 92 -5.59 6.02 -15.36
CA MET A 92 -6.80 6.71 -14.91
C MET A 92 -7.78 6.83 -16.09
N PRO A 93 -8.97 6.23 -15.99
CA PRO A 93 -9.95 6.27 -17.09
C PRO A 93 -10.63 7.64 -17.23
N ALA A 94 -10.55 8.48 -16.20
CA ALA A 94 -11.19 9.79 -16.20
C ALA A 94 -10.39 10.76 -15.32
N ASP A 95 -10.62 12.07 -15.53
CA ASP A 95 -10.03 13.08 -14.67
C ASP A 95 -10.58 12.96 -13.24
N VAL A 96 -9.68 13.15 -12.27
CA VAL A 96 -10.06 13.32 -10.86
C VAL A 96 -9.74 14.77 -10.50
N PRO A 97 -10.73 15.64 -10.39
CA PRO A 97 -10.49 17.08 -10.17
C PRO A 97 -9.59 17.34 -8.96
N GLY A 98 -8.54 18.14 -9.17
CA GLY A 98 -7.59 18.49 -8.13
C GLY A 98 -6.54 17.43 -7.82
N VAL A 99 -6.64 16.24 -8.42
CA VAL A 99 -5.74 15.12 -8.12
C VAL A 99 -4.92 14.71 -9.33
N VAL A 100 -5.58 14.20 -10.38
CA VAL A 100 -4.88 13.63 -11.53
C VAL A 100 -5.76 13.73 -12.78
N ASN A 101 -5.14 13.88 -13.94
CA ASN A 101 -5.82 13.84 -15.22
C ASN A 101 -5.96 12.40 -15.71
N LYS A 102 -6.94 12.19 -16.62
CA LYS A 102 -7.07 10.96 -17.37
C LYS A 102 -5.74 10.60 -18.03
N GLY A 103 -5.38 9.33 -17.99
CA GLY A 103 -4.18 8.83 -18.60
C GLY A 103 -3.34 8.01 -17.64
N GLU A 104 -2.15 7.62 -18.10
CA GLU A 104 -1.26 6.78 -17.31
C GLU A 104 -0.72 7.52 -16.09
N ILE A 105 -0.94 6.93 -14.92
CA ILE A 105 -0.19 7.30 -13.72
C ILE A 105 1.03 6.42 -13.74
N ASP A 106 2.15 6.99 -14.10
CA ASP A 106 3.40 6.26 -14.07
C ASP A 106 3.70 5.80 -12.64
N ARG A 107 4.50 4.77 -12.55
CA ARG A 107 4.76 4.06 -11.30
C ARG A 107 5.30 4.99 -10.23
N ILE A 108 4.49 5.27 -9.23
CA ILE A 108 4.85 6.15 -8.13
C ILE A 108 5.53 5.33 -7.04
N ALA A 109 6.71 5.79 -6.61
CA ALA A 109 7.44 5.14 -5.54
C ALA A 109 6.75 5.34 -4.20
N HIS A 110 6.56 4.23 -3.50
CA HIS A 110 6.01 4.20 -2.15
C HIS A 110 6.98 3.48 -1.23
N ALA A 111 7.04 3.91 0.01
CA ALA A 111 7.75 3.19 1.07
C ALA A 111 6.74 2.80 2.14
N TYR A 112 6.79 1.53 2.54
CA TYR A 112 5.94 0.99 3.60
C TYR A 112 6.81 0.56 4.76
N ILE A 113 6.36 0.82 5.97
CA ILE A 113 6.92 0.21 7.17
C ILE A 113 5.82 -0.65 7.77
N ILE A 114 6.04 -1.95 7.80
CA ILE A 114 5.03 -2.93 8.22
C ILE A 114 5.53 -3.66 9.46
N ARG A 115 4.69 -3.76 10.46
CA ARG A 115 5.00 -4.45 11.71
C ARG A 115 4.08 -5.65 11.89
N TYR A 116 4.65 -6.74 12.40
CA TYR A 116 3.97 -8.03 12.56
C TYR A 116 3.96 -8.42 14.02
N ASN A 117 2.91 -9.14 14.44
CA ASN A 117 2.88 -9.78 15.76
C ASN A 117 3.53 -11.17 15.69
N ALA A 118 3.56 -11.87 16.84
CA ALA A 118 4.18 -13.18 16.94
C ALA A 118 3.49 -14.25 16.08
N ASP A 119 2.23 -14.04 15.71
CA ASP A 119 1.46 -14.95 14.84
C ASP A 119 1.67 -14.65 13.36
N GLY A 120 2.52 -13.69 13.02
CA GLY A 120 2.78 -13.32 11.64
C GLY A 120 1.69 -12.48 11.01
N LYS A 121 0.84 -11.84 11.80
CA LYS A 121 -0.20 -10.93 11.31
C LYS A 121 0.28 -9.49 11.35
N ILE A 122 -0.10 -8.72 10.35
CA ILE A 122 0.19 -7.28 10.31
C ILE A 122 -0.58 -6.58 11.42
N THR A 123 0.13 -5.82 12.25
CA THR A 123 -0.48 -5.03 13.31
C THR A 123 -0.47 -3.55 12.99
N ARG A 124 0.49 -3.12 12.15
CA ARG A 124 0.61 -1.72 11.76
C ARG A 124 1.24 -1.62 10.37
N LEU A 125 0.71 -0.70 9.58
CA LEU A 125 1.21 -0.40 8.25
C LEU A 125 1.26 1.11 8.09
N ASP A 126 2.47 1.65 7.91
CA ASP A 126 2.67 3.06 7.60
C ASP A 126 3.15 3.17 6.15
N CYS A 127 2.53 4.05 5.38
CA CYS A 127 2.85 4.23 3.96
C CYS A 127 3.23 5.68 3.68
N TYR A 128 4.31 5.83 2.93
CA TYR A 128 4.88 7.12 2.55
C TYR A 128 5.00 7.19 1.03
N TRP A 129 4.58 8.28 0.44
CA TRP A 129 4.83 8.59 -0.96
C TRP A 129 4.88 10.10 -1.14
N ASP A 130 5.41 10.54 -2.27
CA ASP A 130 5.42 11.96 -2.62
C ASP A 130 4.11 12.31 -3.31
N ASN A 131 3.20 12.93 -2.59
CA ASN A 131 1.91 13.33 -3.13
C ASN A 131 2.04 14.39 -4.23
N THR A 132 3.15 15.14 -4.25
CA THR A 132 3.42 16.12 -5.31
C THR A 132 3.74 15.45 -6.65
N ALA A 133 4.16 14.19 -6.65
CA ALA A 133 4.39 13.43 -7.88
C ALA A 133 3.11 13.34 -8.71
N ILE A 134 1.96 13.09 -8.06
CA ILE A 134 0.67 13.05 -8.73
C ILE A 134 0.30 14.43 -9.28
N THR A 135 0.54 15.47 -8.49
CA THR A 135 0.29 16.86 -8.91
C THR A 135 1.20 17.25 -10.07
N ALA A 136 2.48 16.84 -10.05
CA ALA A 136 3.42 17.10 -11.13
C ALA A 136 3.00 16.42 -12.43
N ILE A 137 2.49 15.18 -12.38
CA ILE A 137 1.95 14.46 -13.53
C ILE A 137 0.79 15.27 -14.13
N LYS A 138 -0.12 15.73 -13.29
CA LYS A 138 -1.24 16.58 -13.72
C LYS A 138 -0.75 17.86 -14.37
N ALA A 139 0.22 18.54 -13.76
CA ALA A 139 0.77 19.79 -14.29
C ALA A 139 1.46 19.58 -15.65
N SER A 140 2.18 18.47 -15.84
CA SER A 140 2.85 18.15 -17.09
C SER A 140 1.87 17.76 -18.21
N ALA A 141 0.65 17.34 -17.88
CA ALA A 141 -0.39 17.00 -18.84
C ALA A 141 -1.11 18.24 -19.38
N LEU A 142 -0.92 19.40 -18.76
CA LEU A 142 -1.49 20.65 -19.21
C LEU A 142 -0.65 21.28 -20.31
#